data_96360172209a04b1624edbbc949881e4
#
_entry.id   96360172209a04b1624edbbc949881e4
#
_cell.length_a   1.000
_cell.length_b   1.000
_cell.length_c   1.000
_cell.angle_alpha   90.00
_cell.angle_beta   90.00
_cell.angle_gamma   90.00
#
_symmetry.space_group_name_H-M   'P 1'
#
loop_
_entity.id
_entity.type
_entity.pdbx_description
1 polymer ?
#
loop_
_entity_poly.entity_id
_entity_poly.type
_entity_poly.pdbx_seq_one_letter_code
_entity_poly.pdbx_strand_id
1 'polypeptide(L)'
;PDWWFTNGYAASPVSKEVLKERLINHIKTVVGHYKGRVHGWDVVNEAINDDGSFRNSPYYRLLGEEFIEIAFRTAHEADPDAELYYNDYSMSGAAKREAVCRLVKNLKAKGLRIDGVGMQSHNGLDYPNLDEYEKSIDAFAACGVKVMITELDINVLPNPQGFGGADIAQNFELRQKYNPYTDGLPAAK
;
A
#
# COMPACT_ATOMS: atom_id res chain seq x y z
N PRO A 1 -3.10 -7.62 -14.53
CA PRO A 1 -3.39 -8.75 -15.43
C PRO A 1 -2.08 -9.42 -15.89
N ASP A 2 -2.10 -10.74 -16.11
CA ASP A 2 -0.90 -11.53 -16.41
C ASP A 2 -0.17 -11.04 -17.68
N TRP A 3 -0.92 -10.59 -18.69
CA TRP A 3 -0.34 -10.06 -19.93
C TRP A 3 0.59 -8.87 -19.70
N TRP A 4 0.46 -8.17 -18.58
CA TRP A 4 1.32 -7.03 -18.22
C TRP A 4 2.75 -7.48 -17.92
N PHE A 5 2.90 -8.69 -17.39
CA PHE A 5 4.18 -9.24 -16.96
C PHE A 5 4.71 -10.34 -17.90
N THR A 6 3.99 -10.65 -18.97
CA THR A 6 4.33 -11.72 -19.91
C THR A 6 4.38 -11.24 -21.36
N ASN A 7 5.05 -11.98 -22.21
CA ASN A 7 5.13 -11.75 -23.65
C ASN A 7 3.92 -12.38 -24.37
N GLY A 8 2.72 -11.84 -24.18
CA GLY A 8 1.53 -12.31 -24.87
C GLY A 8 1.25 -13.81 -24.63
N TYR A 9 1.10 -14.58 -25.70
CA TYR A 9 0.73 -16.00 -25.62
C TYR A 9 1.83 -16.93 -25.06
N ALA A 10 3.07 -16.47 -24.95
CA ALA A 10 4.20 -17.33 -24.58
C ALA A 10 4.36 -17.58 -23.09
N ALA A 11 3.54 -17.00 -22.22
CA ALA A 11 3.63 -17.10 -20.76
C ALA A 11 5.04 -16.82 -20.15
N SER A 12 6.02 -16.43 -20.98
CA SER A 12 7.35 -16.06 -20.51
C SER A 12 7.35 -14.64 -19.94
N PRO A 13 8.14 -14.36 -18.89
CA PRO A 13 8.27 -13.01 -18.37
C PRO A 13 8.75 -12.04 -19.45
N VAL A 14 8.29 -10.79 -19.38
CA VAL A 14 8.85 -9.69 -20.18
C VAL A 14 10.26 -9.37 -19.71
N SER A 15 11.07 -8.72 -20.57
CA SER A 15 12.37 -8.20 -20.12
C SER A 15 12.18 -7.06 -19.11
N LYS A 16 13.26 -6.78 -18.37
CA LYS A 16 13.28 -5.65 -17.42
C LYS A 16 12.98 -4.32 -18.10
N GLU A 17 13.52 -4.12 -19.29
CA GLU A 17 13.37 -2.90 -20.08
C GLU A 17 11.92 -2.69 -20.48
N VAL A 18 11.26 -3.75 -20.97
CA VAL A 18 9.83 -3.71 -21.34
C VAL A 18 8.96 -3.42 -20.12
N LEU A 19 9.26 -4.05 -18.97
CA LEU A 19 8.49 -3.79 -17.75
C LEU A 19 8.69 -2.36 -17.23
N LYS A 20 9.93 -1.84 -17.27
CA LYS A 20 10.21 -0.44 -16.94
C LYS A 20 9.44 0.52 -17.84
N GLU A 21 9.48 0.30 -19.15
CA GLU A 21 8.75 1.13 -20.11
C GLU A 21 7.24 1.11 -19.84
N ARG A 22 6.66 -0.07 -19.62
CA ARG A 22 5.23 -0.21 -19.26
C ARG A 22 4.89 0.57 -18.00
N LEU A 23 5.69 0.42 -16.93
CA LEU A 23 5.49 1.12 -15.66
C LEU A 23 5.55 2.64 -15.85
N ILE A 24 6.58 3.13 -16.53
CA ILE A 24 6.76 4.56 -16.80
C ILE A 24 5.60 5.11 -17.62
N ASN A 25 5.23 4.44 -18.70
CA ASN A 25 4.14 4.88 -19.59
C ASN A 25 2.80 4.90 -18.87
N HIS A 26 2.52 3.89 -18.02
CA HIS A 26 1.30 3.84 -17.23
C HIS A 26 1.23 5.03 -16.26
N ILE A 27 2.28 5.26 -15.48
CA ILE A 27 2.31 6.35 -14.50
C ILE A 27 2.19 7.70 -15.22
N LYS A 28 2.95 7.94 -16.27
CA LYS A 28 2.86 9.19 -17.05
C LYS A 28 1.46 9.42 -17.61
N THR A 29 0.81 8.37 -18.11
CA THR A 29 -0.53 8.47 -18.66
C THR A 29 -1.56 8.78 -17.59
N VAL A 30 -1.55 8.03 -16.48
CA VAL A 30 -2.56 8.18 -15.41
C VAL A 30 -2.35 9.48 -14.64
N VAL A 31 -1.16 9.70 -14.12
CA VAL A 31 -0.84 10.90 -13.33
C VAL A 31 -0.97 12.16 -14.20
N GLY A 32 -0.47 12.12 -15.44
CA GLY A 32 -0.59 13.24 -16.36
C GLY A 32 -2.04 13.56 -16.73
N HIS A 33 -2.90 12.53 -16.87
CA HIS A 33 -4.33 12.75 -17.15
C HIS A 33 -5.04 13.48 -16.00
N TYR A 34 -4.66 13.22 -14.75
CA TYR A 34 -5.28 13.85 -13.57
C TYR A 34 -4.49 15.03 -13.02
N LYS A 35 -3.43 15.46 -13.68
CA LYS A 35 -2.60 16.58 -13.25
C LYS A 35 -3.42 17.81 -12.89
N GLY A 36 -3.19 18.36 -11.70
CA GLY A 36 -3.89 19.51 -11.16
C GLY A 36 -5.36 19.26 -10.75
N ARG A 37 -5.82 17.99 -10.78
CA ARG A 37 -7.18 17.60 -10.38
C ARG A 37 -7.22 16.72 -9.12
N VAL A 38 -6.08 16.18 -8.70
CA VAL A 38 -5.92 15.40 -7.47
C VAL A 38 -4.84 16.04 -6.61
N HIS A 39 -4.94 15.90 -5.30
CA HIS A 39 -3.97 16.45 -4.36
C HIS A 39 -2.74 15.54 -4.17
N GLY A 40 -2.90 14.25 -4.35
CA GLY A 40 -1.83 13.29 -4.15
C GLY A 40 -2.14 11.91 -4.73
N TRP A 41 -1.13 11.05 -4.72
CA TRP A 41 -1.16 9.71 -5.27
C TRP A 41 -0.57 8.71 -4.27
N ASP A 42 -1.22 7.58 -4.11
CA ASP A 42 -0.60 6.36 -3.59
C ASP A 42 0.25 5.77 -4.72
N VAL A 43 1.51 6.22 -4.79
CA VAL A 43 2.42 5.90 -5.90
C VAL A 43 2.81 4.43 -5.90
N VAL A 44 3.03 3.88 -4.71
CA VAL A 44 3.30 2.45 -4.50
C VAL A 44 2.45 1.97 -3.34
N ASN A 45 1.71 0.89 -3.59
CA ASN A 45 0.83 0.26 -2.63
C ASN A 45 1.33 -1.13 -2.26
N GLU A 46 1.41 -1.42 -0.94
CA GLU A 46 1.60 -2.75 -0.38
C GLU A 46 2.86 -3.49 -0.87
N ALA A 47 4.00 -2.82 -0.92
CA ALA A 47 5.25 -3.44 -1.36
C ALA A 47 6.01 -4.17 -0.24
N ILE A 48 5.61 -4.03 1.03
CA ILE A 48 6.31 -4.57 2.20
C ILE A 48 5.41 -5.55 2.95
N ASN A 49 5.94 -6.74 3.26
CA ASN A 49 5.29 -7.73 4.09
C ASN A 49 5.31 -7.34 5.57
N ASP A 50 4.51 -8.02 6.40
CA ASP A 50 4.42 -7.73 7.85
C ASP A 50 5.73 -8.02 8.60
N ASP A 51 6.59 -8.89 8.06
CA ASP A 51 7.94 -9.16 8.58
C ASP A 51 9.00 -8.13 8.16
N GLY A 52 8.61 -7.12 7.38
CA GLY A 52 9.49 -6.07 6.88
C GLY A 52 10.29 -6.44 5.62
N SER A 53 10.08 -7.61 5.04
CA SER A 53 10.65 -7.98 3.74
C SER A 53 9.84 -7.38 2.60
N PHE A 54 10.45 -7.25 1.41
CA PHE A 54 9.68 -6.86 0.23
C PHE A 54 8.76 -7.98 -0.24
N ARG A 55 7.52 -7.59 -0.62
CA ARG A 55 6.56 -8.52 -1.21
C ARG A 55 7.11 -9.09 -2.52
N ASN A 56 7.01 -10.41 -2.68
CA ASN A 56 7.45 -11.12 -3.89
C ASN A 56 6.48 -10.87 -5.06
N SER A 57 6.32 -9.60 -5.43
CA SER A 57 5.49 -9.19 -6.57
C SER A 57 6.23 -9.41 -7.90
N PRO A 58 5.51 -9.46 -9.04
CA PRO A 58 6.17 -9.50 -10.35
C PRO A 58 7.12 -8.32 -10.59
N TYR A 59 6.79 -7.13 -10.10
CA TYR A 59 7.67 -5.96 -10.17
C TYR A 59 8.96 -6.20 -9.39
N TYR A 60 8.86 -6.66 -8.14
CA TYR A 60 10.03 -6.91 -7.30
C TYR A 60 10.90 -8.04 -7.87
N ARG A 61 10.30 -9.14 -8.37
CA ARG A 61 11.07 -10.25 -8.99
C ARG A 61 11.88 -9.82 -10.19
N LEU A 62 11.34 -8.91 -11.02
CA LEU A 62 11.99 -8.50 -12.27
C LEU A 62 12.88 -7.27 -12.09
N LEU A 63 12.51 -6.31 -11.25
CA LEU A 63 13.18 -5.01 -11.12
C LEU A 63 13.88 -4.83 -9.76
N GLY A 64 13.64 -5.71 -8.76
CA GLY A 64 14.08 -5.44 -7.40
C GLY A 64 13.43 -4.18 -6.84
N GLU A 65 14.09 -3.50 -5.91
CA GLU A 65 13.60 -2.25 -5.31
C GLU A 65 13.52 -1.08 -6.30
N GLU A 66 14.19 -1.19 -7.44
CA GLU A 66 14.25 -0.13 -8.46
C GLU A 66 12.86 0.27 -8.97
N PHE A 67 11.87 -0.64 -8.96
CA PHE A 67 10.53 -0.29 -9.41
C PHE A 67 9.89 0.81 -8.57
N ILE A 68 10.18 0.87 -7.26
CA ILE A 68 9.67 1.93 -6.37
C ILE A 68 10.30 3.28 -6.73
N GLU A 69 11.62 3.29 -6.97
CA GLU A 69 12.32 4.51 -7.37
C GLU A 69 11.82 5.06 -8.71
N ILE A 70 11.60 4.16 -9.69
CA ILE A 70 11.03 4.51 -10.99
C ILE A 70 9.64 5.11 -10.79
N ALA A 71 8.80 4.49 -9.96
CA ALA A 71 7.44 4.94 -9.73
C ALA A 71 7.40 6.36 -9.12
N PHE A 72 8.15 6.61 -8.04
CA PHE A 72 8.19 7.93 -7.40
C PHE A 72 8.77 9.01 -8.31
N ARG A 73 9.87 8.71 -9.02
CA ARG A 73 10.47 9.65 -9.98
C ARG A 73 9.48 10.01 -11.08
N THR A 74 8.87 9.00 -11.69
CA THR A 74 7.97 9.20 -12.83
C THR A 74 6.69 9.94 -12.43
N ALA A 75 6.14 9.65 -11.24
CA ALA A 75 4.97 10.36 -10.73
C ALA A 75 5.28 11.84 -10.48
N HIS A 76 6.43 12.15 -9.87
CA HIS A 76 6.88 13.53 -9.66
C HIS A 76 7.11 14.27 -11.00
N GLU A 77 7.72 13.63 -11.99
CA GLU A 77 7.90 14.22 -13.32
C GLU A 77 6.57 14.50 -14.01
N ALA A 78 5.57 13.62 -13.84
CA ALA A 78 4.27 13.77 -14.49
C ALA A 78 3.41 14.87 -13.83
N ASP A 79 3.40 14.94 -12.49
CA ASP A 79 2.72 15.97 -11.72
C ASP A 79 3.60 16.45 -10.54
N PRO A 80 4.40 17.52 -10.73
CA PRO A 80 5.28 18.02 -9.69
C PRO A 80 4.58 18.60 -8.47
N ASP A 81 3.30 18.96 -8.58
CA ASP A 81 2.53 19.62 -7.52
C ASP A 81 1.76 18.62 -6.64
N ALA A 82 1.49 17.41 -7.15
CA ALA A 82 0.81 16.38 -6.38
C ALA A 82 1.71 15.80 -5.27
N GLU A 83 1.11 15.49 -4.14
CA GLU A 83 1.78 14.78 -3.04
C GLU A 83 1.95 13.30 -3.38
N LEU A 84 3.08 12.71 -3.01
CA LEU A 84 3.43 11.33 -3.33
C LEU A 84 3.53 10.49 -2.07
N TYR A 85 2.74 9.42 -2.00
CA TYR A 85 2.61 8.55 -0.83
C TYR A 85 3.06 7.12 -1.12
N TYR A 86 3.62 6.48 -0.10
CA TYR A 86 3.67 5.03 0.03
C TYR A 86 2.52 4.58 0.91
N ASN A 87 1.68 3.66 0.46
CA ASN A 87 0.49 3.18 1.18
C ASN A 87 0.60 1.69 1.51
N ASP A 88 0.20 1.30 2.75
CA ASP A 88 0.21 -0.12 3.14
C ASP A 88 -0.75 -0.39 4.32
N TYR A 89 -1.09 -1.67 4.50
CA TYR A 89 -1.85 -2.17 5.65
C TYR A 89 -0.91 -2.65 6.78
N SER A 90 -1.48 -3.03 7.93
CA SER A 90 -0.75 -3.53 9.12
C SER A 90 0.41 -2.63 9.57
N MET A 91 0.29 -1.34 9.37
CA MET A 91 1.35 -0.36 9.57
C MET A 91 1.71 -0.12 11.05
N SER A 92 0.92 -0.65 11.99
CA SER A 92 1.25 -0.67 13.43
C SER A 92 2.33 -1.69 13.80
N GLY A 93 2.60 -2.67 12.93
CA GLY A 93 3.61 -3.70 13.18
C GLY A 93 5.04 -3.15 13.22
N ALA A 94 5.84 -3.52 14.22
CA ALA A 94 7.19 -2.98 14.42
C ALA A 94 8.12 -3.25 13.23
N ALA A 95 8.16 -4.48 12.71
CA ALA A 95 9.04 -4.83 11.61
C ALA A 95 8.67 -4.07 10.31
N LYS A 96 7.37 -3.98 10.00
CA LYS A 96 6.88 -3.21 8.85
C LYS A 96 7.17 -1.72 9.02
N ARG A 97 6.91 -1.15 10.21
CA ARG A 97 7.24 0.25 10.56
C ARG A 97 8.70 0.58 10.28
N GLU A 98 9.63 -0.25 10.76
CA GLU A 98 11.05 -0.06 10.51
C GLU A 98 11.42 -0.15 9.03
N ALA A 99 10.84 -1.11 8.30
CA ALA A 99 11.07 -1.27 6.87
C ALA A 99 10.56 -0.07 6.07
N VAL A 100 9.37 0.46 6.40
CA VAL A 100 8.82 1.67 5.76
C VAL A 100 9.67 2.90 6.08
N CYS A 101 10.14 3.05 7.32
CA CYS A 101 11.08 4.12 7.67
C CYS A 101 12.39 4.03 6.85
N ARG A 102 12.93 2.81 6.64
CA ARG A 102 14.11 2.61 5.78
C ARG A 102 13.79 2.99 4.33
N LEU A 103 12.63 2.58 3.81
CA LEU A 103 12.20 2.92 2.46
C LEU A 103 12.14 4.44 2.25
N VAL A 104 11.47 5.18 3.15
CA VAL A 104 11.38 6.64 3.11
C VAL A 104 12.76 7.29 3.10
N LYS A 105 13.64 6.86 4.03
CA LYS A 105 15.02 7.38 4.12
C LYS A 105 15.82 7.09 2.86
N ASN A 106 15.69 5.90 2.29
CA ASN A 106 16.39 5.51 1.06
C ASN A 106 15.94 6.34 -0.15
N LEU A 107 14.62 6.57 -0.31
CA LEU A 107 14.10 7.43 -1.38
C LEU A 107 14.63 8.86 -1.25
N LYS A 108 14.58 9.44 -0.04
CA LYS A 108 15.11 10.78 0.23
C LYS A 108 16.63 10.87 -0.01
N ALA A 109 17.39 9.87 0.40
CA ALA A 109 18.85 9.84 0.19
C ALA A 109 19.22 9.80 -1.30
N LYS A 110 18.32 9.27 -2.15
CA LYS A 110 18.46 9.26 -3.61
C LYS A 110 17.92 10.54 -4.29
N GLY A 111 17.50 11.53 -3.50
CA GLY A 111 16.91 12.77 -4.00
C GLY A 111 15.51 12.59 -4.61
N LEU A 112 14.82 11.50 -4.30
CA LEU A 112 13.47 11.26 -4.75
C LEU A 112 12.46 11.88 -3.78
N ARG A 113 11.41 12.46 -4.35
CA ARG A 113 10.32 13.05 -3.56
C ARG A 113 9.42 11.95 -3.01
N ILE A 114 9.17 11.99 -1.72
CA ILE A 114 8.12 11.28 -1.00
C ILE A 114 7.57 12.23 0.05
N ASP A 115 6.28 12.51 0.00
CA ASP A 115 5.62 13.50 0.87
C ASP A 115 4.93 12.84 2.05
N GLY A 116 4.50 11.60 1.92
CA GLY A 116 3.75 10.95 2.97
C GLY A 116 3.82 9.42 2.97
N VAL A 117 3.34 8.89 4.09
CA VAL A 117 3.06 7.46 4.30
C VAL A 117 1.57 7.33 4.60
N GLY A 118 0.89 6.49 3.83
CA GLY A 118 -0.49 6.11 4.03
C GLY A 118 -0.58 4.87 4.91
N MET A 119 -1.36 4.95 5.99
CA MET A 119 -1.75 3.82 6.82
C MET A 119 -3.18 3.46 6.43
N GLN A 120 -3.42 2.31 5.79
CA GLN A 120 -4.77 1.91 5.33
C GLN A 120 -5.76 1.86 6.49
N SER A 121 -5.34 1.33 7.64
CA SER A 121 -6.15 1.31 8.87
C SER A 121 -7.42 0.48 8.78
N HIS A 122 -7.28 -0.73 8.23
CA HIS A 122 -8.30 -1.77 8.32
C HIS A 122 -8.29 -2.35 9.74
N ASN A 123 -9.10 -1.78 10.62
CA ASN A 123 -9.06 -2.04 12.05
C ASN A 123 -10.20 -2.98 12.50
N GLY A 124 -10.06 -3.54 13.69
CA GLY A 124 -11.10 -4.29 14.38
C GLY A 124 -11.36 -3.71 15.77
N LEU A 125 -12.22 -4.36 16.55
CA LEU A 125 -12.50 -3.94 17.94
C LEU A 125 -11.33 -4.23 18.88
N ASP A 126 -10.49 -5.21 18.55
CA ASP A 126 -9.37 -5.71 19.35
C ASP A 126 -8.00 -5.51 18.72
N TYR A 127 -7.94 -4.85 17.58
CA TYR A 127 -6.71 -4.49 16.89
C TYR A 127 -6.88 -3.17 16.10
N PRO A 128 -5.79 -2.43 15.81
CA PRO A 128 -4.42 -2.69 16.25
C PRO A 128 -4.23 -2.39 17.75
N ASN A 129 -3.05 -2.78 18.30
CA ASN A 129 -2.61 -2.23 19.57
C ASN A 129 -2.39 -0.72 19.40
N LEU A 130 -3.06 0.10 20.20
CA LEU A 130 -3.06 1.56 20.05
C LEU A 130 -1.70 2.20 20.30
N ASP A 131 -0.94 1.68 21.29
CA ASP A 131 0.41 2.18 21.58
C ASP A 131 1.36 1.94 20.39
N GLU A 132 1.25 0.76 19.75
CA GLU A 132 2.05 0.46 18.56
C GLU A 132 1.60 1.26 17.34
N TYR A 133 0.31 1.57 17.25
CA TYR A 133 -0.23 2.43 16.21
C TYR A 133 0.30 3.86 16.31
N GLU A 134 0.26 4.43 17.52
CA GLU A 134 0.83 5.76 17.82
C GLU A 134 2.34 5.81 17.55
N LYS A 135 3.09 4.80 18.01
CA LYS A 135 4.52 4.68 17.70
C LYS A 135 4.81 4.68 16.20
N SER A 136 3.92 4.11 15.38
CA SER A 136 4.11 4.12 13.94
C SER A 136 3.87 5.49 13.34
N ILE A 137 2.85 6.22 13.79
CA ILE A 137 2.61 7.60 13.38
C ILE A 137 3.85 8.46 13.70
N ASP A 138 4.36 8.37 14.93
CA ASP A 138 5.53 9.12 15.37
C ASP A 138 6.78 8.77 14.57
N ALA A 139 7.00 7.49 14.31
CA ALA A 139 8.17 7.02 13.56
C ALA A 139 8.16 7.52 12.10
N PHE A 140 6.99 7.48 11.44
CA PHE A 140 6.86 7.99 10.07
C PHE A 140 7.00 9.52 10.05
N ALA A 141 6.36 10.23 10.98
CA ALA A 141 6.52 11.67 11.11
C ALA A 141 7.99 12.06 11.37
N ALA A 142 8.72 11.30 12.18
CA ALA A 142 10.14 11.50 12.44
C ALA A 142 11.03 11.26 11.20
N CYS A 143 10.54 10.54 10.17
CA CYS A 143 11.21 10.45 8.87
C CYS A 143 11.02 11.72 8.03
N GLY A 144 10.30 12.73 8.54
CA GLY A 144 10.02 14.00 7.87
C GLY A 144 9.03 13.87 6.72
N VAL A 145 8.02 13.02 6.87
CA VAL A 145 6.90 12.83 5.93
C VAL A 145 5.57 12.99 6.65
N LYS A 146 4.53 13.29 5.91
CA LYS A 146 3.15 13.28 6.40
C LYS A 146 2.69 11.86 6.70
N VAL A 147 1.75 11.72 7.62
CA VAL A 147 1.04 10.47 7.86
C VAL A 147 -0.43 10.67 7.52
N MET A 148 -0.97 9.81 6.68
CA MET A 148 -2.37 9.85 6.28
C MET A 148 -3.04 8.52 6.60
N ILE A 149 -4.26 8.57 7.12
CA ILE A 149 -5.14 7.41 7.22
C ILE A 149 -5.93 7.35 5.93
N THR A 150 -5.72 6.31 5.13
CA THR A 150 -6.14 6.27 3.71
C THR A 150 -7.41 5.49 3.44
N GLU A 151 -7.68 4.43 4.22
CA GLU A 151 -8.75 3.46 3.91
C GLU A 151 -9.53 3.04 5.17
N LEU A 152 -9.62 3.92 6.18
CA LEU A 152 -10.14 3.59 7.51
C LEU A 152 -11.47 2.84 7.45
N ASP A 153 -11.47 1.64 7.97
CA ASP A 153 -12.67 0.93 8.38
C ASP A 153 -12.48 0.29 9.76
N ILE A 154 -13.60 -0.02 10.42
CA ILE A 154 -13.59 -0.74 11.70
C ILE A 154 -14.51 -1.94 11.58
N ASN A 155 -13.91 -3.11 11.61
CA ASN A 155 -14.64 -4.35 11.58
C ASN A 155 -15.16 -4.72 12.97
N VAL A 156 -16.47 -4.74 13.14
CA VAL A 156 -17.13 -5.06 14.42
C VAL A 156 -17.46 -6.54 14.58
N LEU A 157 -17.24 -7.35 13.54
CA LEU A 157 -17.41 -8.79 13.58
C LEU A 157 -16.06 -9.50 13.63
N PRO A 158 -15.96 -10.65 14.30
CA PRO A 158 -14.72 -11.43 14.31
C PRO A 158 -14.28 -11.77 12.89
N ASN A 159 -13.00 -11.61 12.60
CA ASN A 159 -12.44 -12.09 11.35
C ASN A 159 -12.36 -13.62 11.37
N PRO A 160 -12.88 -14.32 10.36
CA PRO A 160 -12.68 -15.76 10.25
C PRO A 160 -11.19 -16.05 10.06
N GLN A 161 -10.65 -16.99 10.85
CA GLN A 161 -9.26 -17.39 10.70
C GLN A 161 -9.01 -17.96 9.29
N GLY A 162 -7.89 -17.56 8.67
CA GLY A 162 -7.48 -18.04 7.35
C GLY A 162 -8.12 -17.32 6.17
N PHE A 163 -8.83 -16.24 6.41
CA PHE A 163 -9.44 -15.43 5.36
C PHE A 163 -8.68 -14.12 5.16
N GLY A 164 -7.96 -14.02 4.07
CA GLY A 164 -7.34 -12.78 3.62
C GLY A 164 -7.72 -12.55 2.16
N GLY A 165 -8.53 -11.55 1.88
CA GLY A 165 -8.90 -11.20 0.52
C GLY A 165 -9.83 -10.01 0.47
N ALA A 166 -9.83 -9.32 -0.66
CA ALA A 166 -10.64 -8.14 -0.91
C ALA A 166 -12.06 -8.46 -1.43
N ASP A 167 -12.47 -9.74 -1.44
CA ASP A 167 -13.83 -10.12 -1.84
C ASP A 167 -14.82 -9.82 -0.71
N ILE A 168 -15.44 -8.66 -0.79
CA ILE A 168 -16.40 -8.15 0.20
C ILE A 168 -17.60 -9.11 0.38
N ALA A 169 -18.10 -9.74 -0.70
CA ALA A 169 -19.24 -10.63 -0.64
C ALA A 169 -18.88 -11.90 0.14
N GLN A 170 -17.73 -12.49 -0.15
CA GLN A 170 -17.25 -13.70 0.53
C GLN A 170 -16.89 -13.43 1.99
N ASN A 171 -16.28 -12.29 2.29
CA ASN A 171 -16.00 -11.85 3.64
C ASN A 171 -17.30 -11.62 4.45
N PHE A 172 -18.32 -11.08 3.83
CA PHE A 172 -19.61 -10.81 4.48
C PHE A 172 -20.35 -12.10 4.88
N GLU A 173 -20.44 -13.09 4.01
CA GLU A 173 -21.09 -14.38 4.30
C GLU A 173 -20.39 -15.12 5.43
N LEU A 174 -19.05 -15.15 5.42
CA LEU A 174 -18.27 -15.79 6.47
C LEU A 174 -18.37 -15.07 7.82
N ARG A 175 -18.39 -13.74 7.81
CA ARG A 175 -18.58 -12.94 9.02
C ARG A 175 -19.96 -13.15 9.63
N GLN A 176 -21.00 -13.27 8.83
CA GLN A 176 -22.33 -13.60 9.32
C GLN A 176 -22.38 -14.96 10.02
N LYS A 177 -21.72 -15.97 9.47
CA LYS A 177 -21.61 -17.30 10.07
C LYS A 177 -20.94 -17.29 11.44
N TYR A 178 -20.01 -16.38 11.67
CA TYR A 178 -19.27 -16.25 12.93
C TYR A 178 -19.74 -15.07 13.80
N ASN A 179 -20.87 -14.46 13.44
CA ASN A 179 -21.44 -13.36 14.21
C ASN A 179 -21.81 -13.85 15.63
N PRO A 180 -21.18 -13.32 16.69
CA PRO A 180 -21.52 -13.69 18.06
C PRO A 180 -22.80 -13.01 18.56
N TYR A 181 -23.40 -12.11 17.81
CA TYR A 181 -24.58 -11.35 18.18
C TYR A 181 -25.82 -12.05 17.63
N THR A 182 -26.63 -12.66 18.53
CA THR A 182 -27.85 -13.38 18.15
C THR A 182 -29.03 -12.47 17.82
N ASP A 183 -28.99 -11.22 18.30
CA ASP A 183 -30.09 -10.26 18.21
C ASP A 183 -29.82 -9.10 17.27
N GLY A 184 -28.86 -9.24 16.34
CA GLY A 184 -28.44 -8.21 15.42
C GLY A 184 -27.09 -7.60 15.76
N LEU A 185 -26.73 -6.51 15.08
CA LEU A 185 -25.48 -5.79 15.33
C LEU A 185 -25.50 -5.17 16.73
N PRO A 186 -24.33 -5.11 17.43
CA PRO A 186 -24.26 -4.40 18.69
C PRO A 186 -24.71 -2.95 18.49
N ALA A 187 -25.44 -2.42 19.44
CA ALA A 187 -25.73 -1.00 19.46
C ALA A 187 -24.40 -0.22 19.44
N ALA A 188 -24.31 0.79 18.60
CA ALA A 188 -23.17 1.68 18.61
C ALA A 188 -22.97 2.22 20.03
N LYS A 189 -21.79 1.95 20.61
CA LYS A 189 -21.40 2.50 21.91
C LYS A 189 -20.91 3.92 21.73
#